data_abbc212890df9fb0f5e68d39d518b6e8
#
_entry.id   abbc212890df9fb0f5e68d39d518b6e8
#
_cell.length_a   1.000
_cell.length_b   1.000
_cell.length_c   1.000
_cell.angle_alpha   90.00
_cell.angle_beta   90.00
_cell.angle_gamma   90.00
#
_symmetry.space_group_name_H-M   'P 1'
#
loop_
_entity.id
_entity.type
_entity.pdbx_description
1 polymer ?
#
loop_
_entity_poly.entity_id
_entity_poly.type
_entity_poly.pdbx_seq_one_letter_code
_entity_poly.pdbx_strand_id
1 'polypeptide(L)'
;IATYTREVTKLLEGSSLTLLDTRKTTPNCRVFEKYAVRVGGGNNHRYNLSDGVLLKDNHIGAAGSVTKAIQMAKAYAPFVRKIEIEVETLEQVKEAVEAGADIIMLDNMTPEVMKQAVELINGRAQTECSGNITKENIQKIREIGVDFVSSGALTHSAPILDISMKNLHAV
;
A
#
# COMPACT_ATOMS: atom_id res chain seq x y z
N ILE A 1 -17.02 -3.84 -2.20
CA ILE A 1 -15.71 -3.51 -1.59
C ILE A 1 -15.59 -4.14 -0.20
N ALA A 2 -16.47 -3.83 0.76
CA ALA A 2 -16.38 -4.34 2.13
C ALA A 2 -16.32 -5.89 2.18
N THR A 3 -17.21 -6.57 1.47
CA THR A 3 -17.24 -8.04 1.39
C THR A 3 -15.93 -8.59 0.80
N TYR A 4 -15.47 -8.03 -0.31
CA TYR A 4 -14.22 -8.44 -0.95
C TYR A 4 -13.02 -8.21 -0.03
N THR A 5 -12.96 -7.04 0.62
CA THR A 5 -11.91 -6.76 1.62
C THR A 5 -11.93 -7.78 2.76
N ARG A 6 -13.14 -8.14 3.26
CA ARG A 6 -13.27 -9.16 4.32
C ARG A 6 -12.78 -10.54 3.88
N GLU A 7 -13.02 -10.91 2.64
CA GLU A 7 -12.49 -12.16 2.09
C GLU A 7 -10.95 -12.16 2.04
N VAL A 8 -10.36 -11.03 1.65
CA VAL A 8 -8.90 -10.88 1.60
C VAL A 8 -8.28 -10.86 3.01
N THR A 9 -8.87 -10.11 3.95
CA THR A 9 -8.36 -10.05 5.33
C THR A 9 -8.41 -11.39 6.05
N LYS A 10 -9.42 -12.24 5.76
CA LYS A 10 -9.46 -13.61 6.29
C LYS A 10 -8.24 -14.45 5.90
N LEU A 11 -7.67 -14.25 4.72
CA LEU A 11 -6.46 -14.95 4.28
C LEU A 11 -5.22 -14.54 5.07
N LEU A 12 -5.28 -13.40 5.74
CA LEU A 12 -4.20 -12.85 6.57
C LEU A 12 -4.40 -13.11 8.07
N GLU A 13 -5.48 -13.75 8.49
CA GLU A 13 -5.74 -14.07 9.89
C GLU A 13 -4.60 -14.87 10.50
N GLY A 14 -4.16 -14.49 11.70
CA GLY A 14 -3.03 -15.10 12.38
C GLY A 14 -1.64 -14.64 11.89
N SER A 15 -1.56 -13.62 11.02
CA SER A 15 -0.31 -12.93 10.68
C SER A 15 -0.29 -11.51 11.25
N SER A 16 0.92 -10.91 11.33
CA SER A 16 1.09 -9.49 11.67
C SER A 16 0.90 -8.55 10.46
N LEU A 17 0.71 -9.10 9.26
CA LEU A 17 0.63 -8.35 8.02
C LEU A 17 -0.66 -7.52 7.96
N THR A 18 -0.51 -6.22 7.76
CA THR A 18 -1.62 -5.28 7.67
C THR A 18 -1.99 -5.00 6.21
N LEU A 19 -3.26 -5.27 5.84
CA LEU A 19 -3.79 -4.97 4.51
C LEU A 19 -4.19 -3.50 4.40
N LEU A 20 -3.68 -2.81 3.37
CA LEU A 20 -3.96 -1.42 3.06
C LEU A 20 -4.70 -1.29 1.71
N ASP A 21 -5.53 -0.25 1.61
CA ASP A 21 -6.03 0.23 0.33
C ASP A 21 -5.00 1.12 -0.39
N THR A 22 -5.43 1.76 -1.45
CA THR A 22 -4.63 2.74 -2.20
C THR A 22 -5.46 3.99 -2.50
N ARG A 23 -4.90 4.93 -3.27
CA ARG A 23 -5.63 6.07 -3.84
C ARG A 23 -6.33 5.77 -5.18
N LYS A 24 -6.27 4.52 -5.66
CA LYS A 24 -6.92 4.06 -6.91
C LYS A 24 -8.40 3.81 -6.65
N THR A 25 -9.15 4.88 -6.45
CA THR A 25 -10.59 4.88 -6.15
C THR A 25 -11.40 5.47 -7.30
N THR A 26 -12.68 5.12 -7.38
CA THR A 26 -13.62 5.74 -8.30
C THR A 26 -13.71 7.25 -8.05
N PRO A 27 -13.72 8.09 -9.11
CA PRO A 27 -13.86 9.54 -8.95
C PRO A 27 -15.05 9.88 -8.04
N ASN A 28 -14.82 10.80 -7.10
CA ASN A 28 -15.79 11.27 -6.10
C ASN A 28 -16.28 10.22 -5.08
N CYS A 29 -15.86 8.95 -5.18
CA CYS A 29 -16.31 7.88 -4.28
C CYS A 29 -15.28 7.49 -3.20
N ARG A 30 -14.11 8.14 -3.13
CA ARG A 30 -13.02 7.77 -2.23
C ARG A 30 -13.44 7.67 -0.76
N VAL A 31 -14.30 8.55 -0.27
CA VAL A 31 -14.81 8.54 1.11
C VAL A 31 -15.51 7.21 1.38
N PHE A 32 -16.42 6.81 0.50
CA PHE A 32 -17.21 5.59 0.66
C PHE A 32 -16.37 4.33 0.45
N GLU A 33 -15.49 4.32 -0.53
CA GLU A 33 -14.65 3.15 -0.84
C GLU A 33 -13.64 2.88 0.27
N LYS A 34 -12.94 3.89 0.78
CA LYS A 34 -12.03 3.75 1.91
C LYS A 34 -12.75 3.38 3.20
N TYR A 35 -13.95 3.91 3.43
CA TYR A 35 -14.80 3.48 4.53
C TYR A 35 -15.17 1.99 4.39
N ALA A 36 -15.56 1.55 3.19
CA ALA A 36 -15.90 0.15 2.94
C ALA A 36 -14.71 -0.80 3.17
N VAL A 37 -13.47 -0.39 2.84
CA VAL A 37 -12.26 -1.14 3.18
C VAL A 37 -12.13 -1.31 4.70
N ARG A 38 -12.34 -0.24 5.47
CA ARG A 38 -12.31 -0.30 6.95
C ARG A 38 -13.37 -1.24 7.51
N VAL A 39 -14.60 -1.18 6.99
CA VAL A 39 -15.69 -2.10 7.37
C VAL A 39 -15.33 -3.55 7.08
N GLY A 40 -14.61 -3.81 5.98
CA GLY A 40 -14.13 -5.14 5.61
C GLY A 40 -12.95 -5.64 6.47
N GLY A 41 -12.42 -4.82 7.38
CA GLY A 41 -11.30 -5.16 8.26
C GLY A 41 -9.92 -4.81 7.69
N GLY A 42 -9.85 -4.13 6.55
CA GLY A 42 -8.62 -3.54 6.03
C GLY A 42 -8.31 -2.19 6.70
N ASN A 43 -7.15 -1.64 6.38
CA ASN A 43 -6.74 -0.31 6.82
C ASN A 43 -6.59 0.65 5.62
N ASN A 44 -6.61 1.93 5.90
CA ASN A 44 -6.44 2.93 4.86
C ASN A 44 -4.98 3.36 4.75
N HIS A 45 -4.44 3.37 3.54
CA HIS A 45 -3.27 4.14 3.18
C HIS A 45 -3.66 5.63 3.10
N ARG A 46 -2.70 6.54 2.91
CA ARG A 46 -2.93 7.99 2.81
C ARG A 46 -4.17 8.29 1.95
N TYR A 47 -4.98 9.23 2.42
CA TYR A 47 -6.25 9.60 1.80
C TYR A 47 -6.04 10.47 0.55
N ASN A 48 -5.08 11.39 0.64
CA ASN A 48 -4.71 12.33 -0.43
C ASN A 48 -3.20 12.64 -0.39
N LEU A 49 -2.74 13.55 -1.25
CA LEU A 49 -1.31 13.88 -1.37
C LEU A 49 -0.79 14.69 -0.17
N SER A 50 -1.66 15.38 0.56
CA SER A 50 -1.26 16.17 1.74
C SER A 50 -1.29 15.35 3.05
N ASP A 51 -1.78 14.12 3.01
CA ASP A 51 -1.95 13.29 4.19
C ASP A 51 -0.66 12.58 4.63
N GLY A 52 0.18 12.21 3.69
CA GLY A 52 1.48 11.58 3.93
C GLY A 52 2.42 11.74 2.74
N VAL A 53 3.72 11.74 3.02
CA VAL A 53 4.76 11.78 1.99
C VAL A 53 4.95 10.37 1.43
N LEU A 54 4.85 10.23 0.11
CA LEU A 54 5.23 9.03 -0.62
C LEU A 54 6.01 9.45 -1.86
N LEU A 55 7.29 9.14 -1.84
CA LEU A 55 8.23 9.38 -2.94
C LEU A 55 8.15 8.20 -3.92
N LYS A 56 8.15 8.51 -5.20
CA LYS A 56 8.04 7.54 -6.29
C LYS A 56 9.15 7.77 -7.33
N ASP A 57 9.19 6.91 -8.33
CA ASP A 57 10.14 6.95 -9.45
C ASP A 57 10.38 8.37 -10.00
N ASN A 58 9.31 9.09 -10.31
CA ASN A 58 9.39 10.47 -10.83
C ASN A 58 10.00 11.46 -9.82
N HIS A 59 9.76 11.27 -8.53
CA HIS A 59 10.37 12.12 -7.49
C HIS A 59 11.88 11.81 -7.36
N ILE A 60 12.25 10.53 -7.41
CA ILE A 60 13.64 10.08 -7.38
C ILE A 60 14.39 10.61 -8.62
N GLY A 61 13.77 10.46 -9.81
CA GLY A 61 14.33 10.97 -11.06
C GLY A 61 14.53 12.49 -11.04
N ALA A 62 13.54 13.25 -10.55
CA ALA A 62 13.65 14.71 -10.43
C ALA A 62 14.70 15.16 -9.41
N ALA A 63 14.85 14.44 -8.30
CA ALA A 63 15.87 14.73 -7.28
C ALA A 63 17.28 14.25 -7.68
N GLY A 64 17.37 13.25 -8.58
CA GLY A 64 18.59 12.64 -9.07
C GLY A 64 19.10 11.45 -8.27
N SER A 65 18.55 11.14 -7.08
CA SER A 65 18.82 9.92 -6.32
C SER A 65 17.78 9.72 -5.22
N VAL A 66 17.70 8.50 -4.67
CA VAL A 66 16.86 8.13 -3.51
C VAL A 66 17.24 8.99 -2.30
N THR A 67 18.52 9.10 -1.98
CA THR A 67 19.04 9.91 -0.86
C THR A 67 18.59 11.36 -0.95
N LYS A 68 18.76 11.98 -2.12
CA LYS A 68 18.37 13.40 -2.33
C LYS A 68 16.86 13.57 -2.20
N ALA A 69 16.07 12.66 -2.77
CA ALA A 69 14.61 12.72 -2.67
C ALA A 69 14.15 12.67 -1.21
N ILE A 70 14.71 11.77 -0.39
CA ILE A 70 14.41 11.65 1.03
C ILE A 70 14.87 12.90 1.79
N GLN A 71 16.05 13.42 1.54
CA GLN A 71 16.58 14.63 2.19
C GLN A 71 15.71 15.86 1.89
N MET A 72 15.32 16.06 0.63
CA MET A 72 14.41 17.13 0.23
C MET A 72 13.04 17.00 0.91
N ALA A 73 12.50 15.77 0.97
CA ALA A 73 11.24 15.51 1.65
C ALA A 73 11.33 15.81 3.16
N LYS A 74 12.39 15.38 3.83
CA LYS A 74 12.62 15.69 5.26
C LYS A 74 12.76 17.18 5.54
N ALA A 75 13.38 17.93 4.66
CA ALA A 75 13.54 19.38 4.80
C ALA A 75 12.22 20.15 4.61
N TYR A 76 11.29 19.61 3.82
CA TYR A 76 10.05 20.29 3.47
C TYR A 76 8.84 19.81 4.28
N ALA A 77 8.75 18.52 4.60
CA ALA A 77 7.59 17.93 5.25
C ALA A 77 7.48 18.37 6.73
N PRO A 78 6.25 18.56 7.27
CA PRO A 78 6.06 18.73 8.69
C PRO A 78 6.66 17.57 9.49
N PHE A 79 7.29 17.85 10.63
CA PHE A 79 8.02 16.86 11.44
C PHE A 79 7.21 15.62 11.85
N VAL A 80 5.89 15.74 11.91
CA VAL A 80 4.97 14.64 12.26
C VAL A 80 4.70 13.67 11.12
N ARG A 81 5.16 13.96 9.88
CA ARG A 81 4.90 13.13 8.70
C ARG A 81 6.01 12.13 8.49
N LYS A 82 5.61 10.86 8.35
CA LYS A 82 6.53 9.82 7.89
C LYS A 82 6.88 10.03 6.42
N ILE A 83 8.12 9.69 6.08
CA ILE A 83 8.62 9.65 4.70
C ILE A 83 8.60 8.21 4.23
N GLU A 84 7.71 7.95 3.30
CA GLU A 84 7.61 6.68 2.60
C GLU A 84 8.25 6.82 1.21
N ILE A 85 8.96 5.77 0.76
CA ILE A 85 9.56 5.73 -0.57
C ILE A 85 9.31 4.38 -1.25
N GLU A 86 8.89 4.46 -2.52
CA GLU A 86 8.71 3.32 -3.42
C GLU A 86 10.04 3.02 -4.11
N VAL A 87 10.50 1.77 -4.04
CA VAL A 87 11.77 1.30 -4.61
C VAL A 87 11.57 -0.03 -5.34
N GLU A 88 12.38 -0.27 -6.37
CA GLU A 88 12.27 -1.42 -7.27
C GLU A 88 13.52 -2.31 -7.25
N THR A 89 14.63 -1.87 -6.62
CA THR A 89 15.88 -2.64 -6.56
C THR A 89 16.48 -2.69 -5.16
N LEU A 90 17.33 -3.70 -4.90
CA LEU A 90 18.02 -3.83 -3.61
C LEU A 90 19.00 -2.70 -3.34
N GLU A 91 19.58 -2.12 -4.39
CA GLU A 91 20.45 -0.94 -4.31
C GLU A 91 19.67 0.27 -3.80
N GLN A 92 18.46 0.50 -4.34
CA GLN A 92 17.56 1.56 -3.87
C GLN A 92 17.08 1.31 -2.43
N VAL A 93 16.80 0.05 -2.06
CA VAL A 93 16.47 -0.33 -0.68
C VAL A 93 17.59 0.08 0.28
N LYS A 94 18.84 -0.28 -0.05
CA LYS A 94 20.01 0.08 0.75
C LYS A 94 20.15 1.59 0.90
N GLU A 95 20.06 2.32 -0.19
CA GLU A 95 20.14 3.78 -0.22
C GLU A 95 19.00 4.41 0.63
N ALA A 96 17.76 3.90 0.53
CA ALA A 96 16.61 4.37 1.30
C ALA A 96 16.79 4.17 2.81
N VAL A 97 17.33 3.01 3.21
CA VAL A 97 17.65 2.70 4.60
C VAL A 97 18.73 3.65 5.13
N GLU A 98 19.81 3.85 4.39
CA GLU A 98 20.92 4.74 4.78
C GLU A 98 20.49 6.22 4.87
N ALA A 99 19.58 6.64 3.98
CA ALA A 99 18.98 7.98 4.01
C ALA A 99 17.92 8.14 5.11
N GLY A 100 17.51 7.04 5.77
CA GLY A 100 16.58 7.03 6.89
C GLY A 100 15.13 7.29 6.47
N ALA A 101 14.63 6.57 5.47
CA ALA A 101 13.20 6.49 5.18
C ALA A 101 12.47 5.86 6.38
N ASP A 102 11.24 6.31 6.65
CA ASP A 102 10.41 5.72 7.72
C ASP A 102 9.69 4.45 7.23
N ILE A 103 9.30 4.44 5.96
CA ILE A 103 8.63 3.31 5.31
C ILE A 103 9.29 3.08 3.94
N ILE A 104 9.60 1.82 3.63
CA ILE A 104 10.14 1.42 2.34
C ILE A 104 9.14 0.50 1.66
N MET A 105 8.56 0.97 0.56
CA MET A 105 7.63 0.21 -0.26
C MET A 105 8.40 -0.54 -1.35
N LEU A 106 8.30 -1.86 -1.32
CA LEU A 106 8.90 -2.79 -2.28
C LEU A 106 7.91 -2.97 -3.43
N ASP A 107 8.13 -2.29 -4.55
CA ASP A 107 7.20 -2.28 -5.67
C ASP A 107 7.58 -3.30 -6.74
N ASN A 108 6.64 -4.15 -7.13
CA ASN A 108 6.76 -5.15 -8.19
C ASN A 108 8.00 -6.08 -8.07
N MET A 109 8.52 -6.31 -6.87
CA MET A 109 9.62 -7.25 -6.62
C MET A 109 9.12 -8.69 -6.52
N THR A 110 9.99 -9.67 -6.86
CA THR A 110 9.67 -11.08 -6.60
C THR A 110 9.73 -11.40 -5.10
N PRO A 111 9.03 -12.45 -4.62
CA PRO A 111 9.08 -12.84 -3.21
C PRO A 111 10.49 -13.07 -2.67
N GLU A 112 11.39 -13.62 -3.49
CA GLU A 112 12.78 -13.88 -3.14
C GLU A 112 13.56 -12.58 -2.93
N VAL A 113 13.37 -11.59 -3.81
CA VAL A 113 13.99 -10.26 -3.70
C VAL A 113 13.42 -9.50 -2.52
N MET A 114 12.09 -9.59 -2.28
CA MET A 114 11.48 -8.97 -1.10
C MET A 114 12.03 -9.51 0.22
N LYS A 115 12.27 -10.83 0.33
CA LYS A 115 12.91 -11.41 1.53
C LYS A 115 14.28 -10.83 1.77
N GLN A 116 15.11 -10.74 0.72
CA GLN A 116 16.44 -10.09 0.82
C GLN A 116 16.32 -8.62 1.23
N ALA A 117 15.34 -7.90 0.68
CA ALA A 117 15.07 -6.51 1.05
C ALA A 117 14.69 -6.37 2.53
N VAL A 118 13.79 -7.24 3.05
CA VAL A 118 13.40 -7.26 4.47
C VAL A 118 14.60 -7.53 5.38
N GLU A 119 15.45 -8.51 5.03
CA GLU A 119 16.69 -8.80 5.75
C GLU A 119 17.65 -7.59 5.74
N LEU A 120 17.82 -6.93 4.60
CA LEU A 120 18.65 -5.75 4.44
C LEU A 120 18.12 -4.57 5.27
N ILE A 121 16.81 -4.34 5.29
CA ILE A 121 16.17 -3.29 6.08
C ILE A 121 16.34 -3.58 7.58
N ASN A 122 16.23 -4.83 8.00
CA ASN A 122 16.49 -5.30 9.38
C ASN A 122 15.84 -4.42 10.45
N GLY A 123 14.56 -4.09 10.30
CA GLY A 123 13.78 -3.31 11.26
C GLY A 123 14.13 -1.82 11.36
N ARG A 124 15.02 -1.29 10.49
CA ARG A 124 15.39 0.15 10.47
C ARG A 124 14.32 1.04 9.84
N ALA A 125 13.42 0.47 9.06
CA ALA A 125 12.24 1.11 8.50
C ALA A 125 11.09 0.11 8.49
N GLN A 126 9.85 0.59 8.46
CA GLN A 126 8.69 -0.25 8.18
C GLN A 126 8.71 -0.67 6.70
N THR A 127 8.15 -1.82 6.40
CA THR A 127 8.16 -2.42 5.07
C THR A 127 6.76 -2.53 4.49
N GLU A 128 6.59 -2.13 3.24
CA GLU A 128 5.34 -2.32 2.50
C GLU A 128 5.61 -3.11 1.22
N CYS A 129 4.74 -4.07 0.90
CA CYS A 129 4.71 -4.75 -0.39
C CYS A 129 3.62 -4.15 -1.26
N SER A 130 3.95 -3.79 -2.49
CA SER A 130 3.02 -3.24 -3.50
C SER A 130 3.25 -3.88 -4.86
N GLY A 131 2.27 -3.69 -5.75
CA GLY A 131 2.32 -4.19 -7.13
C GLY A 131 1.54 -5.49 -7.33
N ASN A 132 0.46 -5.40 -8.12
CA ASN A 132 -0.37 -6.54 -8.57
C ASN A 132 -0.86 -7.48 -7.45
N ILE A 133 -1.11 -6.94 -6.25
CA ILE A 133 -1.61 -7.71 -5.11
C ILE A 133 -3.09 -8.03 -5.28
N THR A 134 -3.40 -9.32 -5.29
CA THR A 134 -4.77 -9.86 -5.42
C THR A 134 -5.04 -10.90 -4.34
N LYS A 135 -6.29 -11.35 -4.26
CA LYS A 135 -6.70 -12.43 -3.36
C LYS A 135 -5.93 -13.74 -3.60
N GLU A 136 -5.56 -13.99 -4.86
CA GLU A 136 -4.91 -15.24 -5.28
C GLU A 136 -3.44 -15.31 -4.87
N ASN A 137 -2.75 -14.17 -4.75
CA ASN A 137 -1.31 -14.14 -4.48
C ASN A 137 -0.94 -13.64 -3.07
N ILE A 138 -1.87 -13.05 -2.33
CA ILE A 138 -1.61 -12.41 -1.03
C ILE A 138 -1.07 -13.39 0.04
N GLN A 139 -1.42 -14.68 -0.05
CA GLN A 139 -0.90 -15.68 0.88
C GLN A 139 0.61 -15.86 0.78
N LYS A 140 1.18 -15.71 -0.44
CA LYS A 140 2.63 -15.77 -0.65
C LYS A 140 3.35 -14.58 0.01
N ILE A 141 2.69 -13.43 0.05
CA ILE A 141 3.23 -12.22 0.68
C ILE A 141 3.29 -12.37 2.21
N ARG A 142 2.32 -13.08 2.79
CA ARG A 142 2.28 -13.35 4.24
C ARG A 142 3.57 -13.97 4.79
N GLU A 143 4.28 -14.77 3.98
CA GLU A 143 5.50 -15.48 4.38
C GLU A 143 6.79 -14.66 4.20
N ILE A 144 6.70 -13.46 3.62
CA ILE A 144 7.87 -12.61 3.34
C ILE A 144 8.34 -11.89 4.61
N GLY A 145 7.41 -11.52 5.50
CA GLY A 145 7.73 -10.82 6.74
C GLY A 145 7.68 -9.30 6.62
N VAL A 146 6.97 -8.76 5.62
CA VAL A 146 6.69 -7.31 5.53
C VAL A 146 5.61 -6.89 6.52
N ASP A 147 5.59 -5.61 6.92
CA ASP A 147 4.61 -5.06 7.87
C ASP A 147 3.27 -4.76 7.20
N PHE A 148 3.31 -4.27 5.96
CA PHE A 148 2.14 -3.84 5.21
C PHE A 148 2.08 -4.46 3.82
N VAL A 149 0.86 -4.62 3.32
CA VAL A 149 0.60 -4.94 1.92
C VAL A 149 -0.51 -4.04 1.40
N SER A 150 -0.25 -3.29 0.32
CA SER A 150 -1.27 -2.46 -0.32
C SER A 150 -1.81 -3.09 -1.59
N SER A 151 -3.15 -3.03 -1.74
CA SER A 151 -3.85 -3.56 -2.91
C SER A 151 -4.87 -2.58 -3.46
N GLY A 152 -4.64 -2.11 -4.69
CA GLY A 152 -5.62 -1.34 -5.43
C GLY A 152 -6.85 -2.15 -5.84
N ALA A 153 -6.71 -3.47 -5.94
CA ALA A 153 -7.80 -4.36 -6.31
C ALA A 153 -8.98 -4.31 -5.33
N LEU A 154 -8.73 -3.93 -4.07
CA LEU A 154 -9.79 -3.76 -3.07
C LEU A 154 -10.86 -2.76 -3.51
N THR A 155 -10.48 -1.75 -4.27
CA THR A 155 -11.37 -0.67 -4.73
C THR A 155 -11.67 -0.77 -6.21
N HIS A 156 -10.66 -0.76 -7.07
CA HIS A 156 -10.87 -0.70 -8.53
C HIS A 156 -11.27 -2.03 -9.19
N SER A 157 -11.15 -3.17 -8.50
CA SER A 157 -11.47 -4.51 -9.03
C SER A 157 -12.44 -5.28 -8.13
N ALA A 158 -13.08 -4.64 -7.15
CA ALA A 158 -14.14 -5.27 -6.37
C ALA A 158 -15.32 -5.64 -7.28
N PRO A 159 -15.87 -6.87 -7.20
CA PRO A 159 -17.01 -7.28 -8.01
C PRO A 159 -18.22 -6.40 -7.79
N ILE A 160 -18.94 -6.09 -8.86
CA ILE A 160 -20.19 -5.35 -8.83
C ILE A 160 -21.31 -6.27 -8.31
N LEU A 161 -22.18 -5.74 -7.47
CA LEU A 161 -23.43 -6.42 -7.09
C LEU A 161 -24.48 -6.12 -8.14
N ASP A 162 -25.04 -7.17 -8.76
CA ASP A 162 -26.16 -7.04 -9.70
C ASP A 162 -27.46 -6.87 -8.92
N ILE A 163 -27.79 -5.63 -8.60
CA ILE A 163 -29.01 -5.26 -7.87
C ILE A 163 -29.99 -4.61 -8.82
N SER A 164 -31.20 -5.13 -8.89
CA SER A 164 -32.29 -4.55 -9.68
C SER A 164 -33.59 -4.50 -8.88
N MET A 165 -34.38 -3.46 -9.10
CA MET A 165 -35.73 -3.37 -8.58
C MET A 165 -36.68 -4.14 -9.52
N LYS A 166 -37.43 -5.08 -8.94
CA LYS A 166 -38.42 -5.90 -9.69
C LYS A 166 -39.81 -5.81 -9.03
N ASN A 167 -40.85 -6.12 -9.84
CA ASN A 167 -42.24 -6.21 -9.37
C ASN A 167 -42.76 -4.92 -8.73
N LEU A 168 -42.34 -3.75 -9.25
CA LEU A 168 -42.93 -2.47 -8.83
C LEU A 168 -44.41 -2.43 -9.25
N HIS A 169 -45.32 -2.26 -8.28
CA HIS A 169 -46.76 -2.11 -8.49
C HIS A 169 -47.29 -1.02 -7.56
N ALA A 170 -48.38 -0.38 -7.98
CA ALA A 170 -49.06 0.59 -7.14
C ALA A 170 -49.75 -0.14 -5.96
N VAL A 171 -49.72 0.49 -4.80
CA VAL A 171 -50.43 0.07 -3.58
C VAL A 171 -51.79 0.73 -3.52
#